data_b5e00882305c72d1d607417aa831a874
#
_entry.id   b5e00882305c72d1d607417aa831a874
#
_cell.length_a   1.000
_cell.length_b   1.000
_cell.length_c   1.000
_cell.angle_alpha   90.00
_cell.angle_beta   90.00
_cell.angle_gamma   90.00
#
_symmetry.space_group_name_H-M   'P 1'
#
loop_
_entity.id
_entity.type
_entity.pdbx_description
1 polymer ?
#
loop_
_entity_poly.entity_id
_entity_poly.type
_entity_poly.pdbx_seq_one_letter_code
_entity_poly.pdbx_strand_id
1 'polypeptide(L)'
;SKAQTMKDLISFVNKRKGKSGIIYCLSRKKTEDVAEILRANGVNALAYHAGLDAKTRAGNQDKFLMEDADVICATIAFGMGIDKPDVRFVIHYDVPKSLEGYYQETGRAGRDGLDGDCMLFYNPKDTEKLEKFLKDKPVAEREIGTQLISEMAFFAESSQCRRKSLLHYFGETFPADDCGKMCDNCRYPREALDATEELVIALETIKHTAGKVDLQHIVNILIGKLSPEVKAYKHNIFQHFGVGKEQGVNFWKTLLRYGQINNLIIKNIELYGLLSISEQGLAYLENPTKVAIALDKEFEGVSDSDFDKIQLEAVFDKDLYTRLKELQKEVAKEMGLPPYVIFQQTSLEDMAFKYPM
;
A
#
# COMPACT_ATOMS: atom_id res chain seq x y z
N SER A 1 -11.11 7.78 1.77
CA SER A 1 -10.48 8.96 2.42
C SER A 1 -9.60 8.47 3.58
N LYS A 2 -8.59 9.25 3.99
CA LYS A 2 -7.70 8.90 5.12
C LYS A 2 -8.46 8.81 6.46
N ALA A 3 -9.58 9.54 6.64
CA ALA A 3 -10.47 9.35 7.79
C ALA A 3 -11.06 7.95 7.81
N GLN A 4 -11.48 7.48 6.66
CA GLN A 4 -11.97 6.12 6.57
C GLN A 4 -10.86 5.12 6.88
N THR A 5 -9.63 5.36 6.39
CA THR A 5 -8.46 4.53 6.73
C THR A 5 -8.23 4.44 8.24
N MET A 6 -8.31 5.57 8.97
CA MET A 6 -8.15 5.57 10.42
C MET A 6 -9.30 4.85 11.13
N LYS A 7 -10.56 5.07 10.72
CA LYS A 7 -11.72 4.35 11.24
C LYS A 7 -11.59 2.84 11.00
N ASP A 8 -11.17 2.46 9.81
CA ASP A 8 -10.98 1.06 9.44
C ASP A 8 -9.85 0.43 10.27
N LEU A 9 -8.74 1.17 10.48
CA LEU A 9 -7.64 0.75 11.36
C LEU A 9 -8.13 0.50 12.78
N ILE A 10 -8.79 1.49 13.40
CA ILE A 10 -9.32 1.38 14.77
C ILE A 10 -10.30 0.21 14.87
N SER A 11 -11.22 0.09 13.92
CA SER A 11 -12.20 -1.01 13.88
C SER A 11 -11.52 -2.37 13.74
N PHE A 12 -10.48 -2.47 12.90
CA PHE A 12 -9.73 -3.70 12.70
C PHE A 12 -9.00 -4.13 13.97
N VAL A 13 -8.30 -3.19 14.63
CA VAL A 13 -7.54 -3.46 15.85
C VAL A 13 -8.47 -3.79 17.01
N ASN A 14 -9.57 -3.04 17.19
CA ASN A 14 -10.54 -3.30 18.26
C ASN A 14 -11.21 -4.68 18.15
N LYS A 15 -11.45 -5.19 16.94
CA LYS A 15 -11.93 -6.56 16.72
C LYS A 15 -10.91 -7.63 17.13
N ARG A 16 -9.64 -7.23 17.34
CA ARG A 16 -8.51 -8.10 17.73
C ARG A 16 -7.90 -7.69 19.08
N LYS A 17 -8.69 -7.05 19.92
CA LYS A 17 -8.26 -6.62 21.26
C LYS A 17 -7.63 -7.78 22.04
N GLY A 18 -6.50 -7.54 22.70
CA GLY A 18 -5.70 -8.56 23.38
C GLY A 18 -4.90 -9.48 22.44
N LYS A 19 -4.78 -9.11 21.15
CA LYS A 19 -3.91 -9.80 20.19
C LYS A 19 -2.71 -8.92 19.86
N SER A 20 -1.53 -9.51 19.81
CA SER A 20 -0.30 -8.82 19.45
C SER A 20 -0.30 -8.41 17.98
N GLY A 21 0.02 -7.15 17.71
CA GLY A 21 0.06 -6.61 16.34
C GLY A 21 1.14 -5.57 16.12
N ILE A 22 1.55 -5.43 14.86
CA ILE A 22 2.53 -4.44 14.41
C ILE A 22 1.89 -3.55 13.36
N ILE A 23 2.06 -2.23 13.49
CA ILE A 23 1.58 -1.24 12.52
C ILE A 23 2.77 -0.46 11.99
N TYR A 24 3.08 -0.62 10.71
CA TYR A 24 4.18 0.07 10.06
C TYR A 24 3.73 1.40 9.48
N CYS A 25 4.47 2.46 9.82
CA CYS A 25 4.28 3.83 9.32
C CYS A 25 5.56 4.35 8.65
N LEU A 26 5.41 5.24 7.67
CA LEU A 26 6.53 5.78 6.90
C LEU A 26 7.38 6.78 7.70
N SER A 27 6.79 7.55 8.62
CA SER A 27 7.47 8.61 9.38
C SER A 27 7.38 8.43 10.89
N ARG A 28 8.37 8.97 11.62
CA ARG A 28 8.42 8.97 13.08
C ARG A 28 7.18 9.61 13.69
N LYS A 29 6.84 10.83 13.24
CA LYS A 29 5.66 11.56 13.69
C LYS A 29 4.38 10.74 13.52
N LYS A 30 4.18 10.16 12.33
CA LYS A 30 2.98 9.33 12.08
C LYS A 30 2.92 8.08 12.97
N THR A 31 4.07 7.50 13.30
CA THR A 31 4.17 6.38 14.25
C THR A 31 3.65 6.78 15.63
N GLU A 32 4.03 7.96 16.11
CA GLU A 32 3.57 8.51 17.39
C GLU A 32 2.08 8.86 17.34
N ASP A 33 1.63 9.57 16.27
CA ASP A 33 0.23 9.97 16.07
C ASP A 33 -0.70 8.75 16.04
N VAL A 34 -0.35 7.70 15.29
CA VAL A 34 -1.16 6.46 15.21
C VAL A 34 -1.21 5.75 16.56
N ALA A 35 -0.09 5.65 17.28
CA ALA A 35 -0.06 5.05 18.60
C ALA A 35 -0.92 5.83 19.62
N GLU A 36 -0.89 7.17 19.55
CA GLU A 36 -1.70 8.04 20.41
C GLU A 36 -3.20 7.87 20.12
N ILE A 37 -3.59 7.88 18.84
CA ILE A 37 -4.98 7.67 18.44
C ILE A 37 -5.49 6.29 18.90
N LEU A 38 -4.69 5.25 18.77
CA LEU A 38 -5.06 3.91 19.24
C LEU A 38 -5.25 3.88 20.75
N ARG A 39 -4.36 4.54 21.51
CA ARG A 39 -4.52 4.66 22.97
C ARG A 39 -5.81 5.40 23.35
N ALA A 40 -6.11 6.49 22.68
CA ALA A 40 -7.36 7.25 22.86
C ALA A 40 -8.62 6.41 22.57
N ASN A 41 -8.48 5.33 21.79
CA ASN A 41 -9.54 4.37 21.49
C ASN A 41 -9.45 3.06 22.29
N GLY A 42 -8.74 3.08 23.43
CA GLY A 42 -8.69 1.96 24.38
C GLY A 42 -7.81 0.78 23.94
N VAL A 43 -6.88 1.00 23.01
CA VAL A 43 -5.88 0.01 22.57
C VAL A 43 -4.56 0.30 23.28
N ASN A 44 -3.95 -0.69 23.91
CA ASN A 44 -2.63 -0.55 24.51
C ASN A 44 -1.54 -0.54 23.43
N ALA A 45 -1.24 0.64 22.86
CA ALA A 45 -0.34 0.84 21.75
C ALA A 45 0.87 1.69 22.10
N LEU A 46 2.06 1.28 21.63
CA LEU A 46 3.33 1.97 21.85
C LEU A 46 3.96 2.37 20.51
N ALA A 47 4.69 3.49 20.51
CA ALA A 47 5.47 3.92 19.36
C ALA A 47 6.89 3.37 19.41
N TYR A 48 7.47 3.02 18.23
CA TYR A 48 8.85 2.58 18.10
C TYR A 48 9.50 3.13 16.83
N HIS A 49 10.54 3.93 17.00
CA HIS A 49 11.34 4.45 15.89
C HIS A 49 12.73 4.91 16.35
N ALA A 50 13.64 5.07 15.42
CA ALA A 50 15.02 5.43 15.70
C ALA A 50 15.23 6.83 16.33
N GLY A 51 14.20 7.68 16.35
CA GLY A 51 14.22 9.01 16.99
C GLY A 51 13.93 8.98 18.49
N LEU A 52 13.43 7.87 19.04
CA LEU A 52 13.28 7.69 20.49
C LEU A 52 14.66 7.49 21.12
N ASP A 53 14.81 7.94 22.36
CA ASP A 53 16.00 7.61 23.14
C ASP A 53 16.12 6.09 23.36
N ALA A 54 17.35 5.62 23.59
CA ALA A 54 17.64 4.19 23.67
C ALA A 54 16.85 3.46 24.78
N LYS A 55 16.64 4.13 25.92
CA LYS A 55 15.94 3.56 27.08
C LYS A 55 14.44 3.39 26.79
N THR A 56 13.80 4.43 26.25
CA THR A 56 12.38 4.39 25.85
C THR A 56 12.16 3.35 24.77
N ARG A 57 13.06 3.30 23.76
CA ARG A 57 12.97 2.35 22.67
C ARG A 57 13.07 0.89 23.15
N ALA A 58 14.08 0.58 24.00
CA ALA A 58 14.21 -0.73 24.61
C ALA A 58 13.00 -1.08 25.50
N GLY A 59 12.57 -0.16 26.35
CA GLY A 59 11.41 -0.37 27.21
C GLY A 59 10.10 -0.61 26.46
N ASN A 60 9.87 0.09 25.34
CA ASN A 60 8.69 -0.16 24.50
C ASN A 60 8.75 -1.52 23.80
N GLN A 61 9.95 -1.93 23.38
CA GLN A 61 10.16 -3.27 22.82
C GLN A 61 9.89 -4.35 23.85
N ASP A 62 10.47 -4.21 25.05
CA ASP A 62 10.29 -5.18 26.15
C ASP A 62 8.80 -5.31 26.53
N LYS A 63 8.09 -4.20 26.67
CA LYS A 63 6.64 -4.21 26.94
C LYS A 63 5.85 -4.95 25.88
N PHE A 64 6.19 -4.79 24.60
CA PHE A 64 5.53 -5.52 23.54
C PHE A 64 5.85 -7.02 23.57
N LEU A 65 7.11 -7.39 23.85
CA LEU A 65 7.53 -8.79 23.97
C LEU A 65 6.89 -9.48 25.19
N MET A 66 6.74 -8.77 26.31
CA MET A 66 6.16 -9.29 27.56
C MET A 66 4.63 -9.17 27.62
N GLU A 67 3.99 -8.75 26.51
CA GLU A 67 2.52 -8.58 26.41
C GLU A 67 1.93 -7.49 27.31
N ASP A 68 2.79 -6.60 27.82
CA ASP A 68 2.37 -5.38 28.51
C ASP A 68 1.82 -4.33 27.53
N ALA A 69 1.98 -4.54 26.23
CA ALA A 69 1.39 -3.77 25.16
C ALA A 69 0.90 -4.70 24.04
N ASP A 70 -0.32 -4.45 23.54
CA ASP A 70 -0.93 -5.25 22.47
C ASP A 70 -0.38 -4.88 21.10
N VAL A 71 -0.12 -3.59 20.88
CA VAL A 71 0.22 -3.06 19.55
C VAL A 71 1.50 -2.23 19.61
N ILE A 72 2.37 -2.45 18.63
CA ILE A 72 3.50 -1.55 18.39
C ILE A 72 3.34 -0.84 17.05
N CYS A 73 3.30 0.50 17.07
CA CYS A 73 3.34 1.33 15.88
C CYS A 73 4.79 1.66 15.60
N ALA A 74 5.30 1.34 14.41
CA ALA A 74 6.72 1.40 14.16
C ALA A 74 7.07 1.92 12.76
N THR A 75 8.28 2.48 12.65
CA THR A 75 8.95 2.59 11.34
C THR A 75 9.69 1.28 11.02
N ILE A 76 10.28 1.18 9.84
CA ILE A 76 11.13 0.04 9.43
C ILE A 76 12.27 -0.28 10.44
N ALA A 77 12.54 0.63 11.38
CA ALA A 77 13.52 0.41 12.45
C ALA A 77 13.11 -0.72 13.42
N PHE A 78 11.82 -1.07 13.48
CA PHE A 78 11.31 -2.20 14.24
C PHE A 78 11.33 -3.44 13.37
N GLY A 79 12.46 -4.10 13.32
CA GLY A 79 12.59 -5.23 12.40
C GLY A 79 13.67 -6.20 12.78
N MET A 80 14.92 -5.78 12.78
CA MET A 80 16.04 -6.68 13.10
C MET A 80 16.00 -7.10 14.56
N GLY A 81 15.96 -8.42 14.81
CA GLY A 81 16.03 -8.98 16.18
C GLY A 81 14.69 -9.08 16.93
N ILE A 82 13.56 -8.78 16.31
CA ILE A 82 12.25 -9.00 16.92
C ILE A 82 11.78 -10.42 16.56
N ASP A 83 11.76 -11.28 17.55
CA ASP A 83 11.27 -12.66 17.43
C ASP A 83 10.12 -12.91 18.42
N LYS A 84 8.97 -12.29 18.16
CA LYS A 84 7.71 -12.57 18.84
C LYS A 84 6.88 -13.51 17.96
N PRO A 85 6.69 -14.77 18.33
CA PRO A 85 6.06 -15.76 17.43
C PRO A 85 4.56 -15.56 17.25
N ASP A 86 3.90 -15.02 18.24
CA ASP A 86 2.43 -14.90 18.34
C ASP A 86 1.86 -13.55 17.85
N VAL A 87 2.55 -12.87 16.95
CA VAL A 87 2.00 -11.69 16.26
C VAL A 87 0.83 -12.11 15.38
N ARG A 88 -0.38 -11.58 15.69
CA ARG A 88 -1.62 -11.96 14.98
C ARG A 88 -1.97 -11.07 13.82
N PHE A 89 -1.41 -9.85 13.74
CA PHE A 89 -1.60 -9.00 12.58
C PHE A 89 -0.41 -8.07 12.32
N VAL A 90 -0.19 -7.80 11.05
CA VAL A 90 0.74 -6.78 10.57
C VAL A 90 -0.01 -5.85 9.63
N ILE A 91 0.01 -4.56 9.93
CA ILE A 91 -0.66 -3.52 9.16
C ILE A 91 0.37 -2.55 8.60
N HIS A 92 0.32 -2.31 7.31
CA HIS A 92 1.03 -1.20 6.67
C HIS A 92 0.06 -0.02 6.55
N TYR A 93 0.24 0.97 7.40
CA TYR A 93 -0.55 2.21 7.38
C TYR A 93 -0.15 3.11 6.20
N ASP A 94 1.10 3.10 5.84
CA ASP A 94 1.65 3.70 4.63
C ASP A 94 2.27 2.60 3.74
N VAL A 95 2.38 2.88 2.44
CA VAL A 95 2.95 1.95 1.47
C VAL A 95 4.44 1.72 1.76
N PRO A 96 4.92 0.49 1.89
CA PRO A 96 6.35 0.19 2.02
C PRO A 96 7.11 0.51 0.73
N LYS A 97 8.44 0.65 0.85
CA LYS A 97 9.31 1.06 -0.26
C LYS A 97 9.49 -0.01 -1.33
N SER A 98 9.26 -1.28 -0.96
CA SER A 98 9.45 -2.43 -1.85
C SER A 98 8.65 -3.63 -1.40
N LEU A 99 8.46 -4.60 -2.30
CA LEU A 99 7.83 -5.88 -1.98
C LEU A 99 8.67 -6.73 -1.03
N GLU A 100 9.98 -6.65 -1.09
CA GLU A 100 10.87 -7.34 -0.16
C GLU A 100 10.68 -6.84 1.27
N GLY A 101 10.60 -5.50 1.44
CA GLY A 101 10.27 -4.89 2.73
C GLY A 101 8.90 -5.34 3.24
N TYR A 102 7.90 -5.28 2.36
CA TYR A 102 6.55 -5.76 2.68
C TYR A 102 6.55 -7.23 3.11
N TYR A 103 7.26 -8.10 2.38
CA TYR A 103 7.37 -9.52 2.69
C TYR A 103 8.06 -9.78 4.03
N GLN A 104 9.19 -9.12 4.29
CA GLN A 104 9.93 -9.23 5.56
C GLN A 104 9.09 -8.76 6.75
N GLU A 105 8.32 -7.69 6.57
CA GLU A 105 7.48 -7.11 7.61
C GLU A 105 6.24 -7.95 7.88
N THR A 106 5.55 -8.41 6.84
CA THR A 106 4.40 -9.32 6.96
C THR A 106 4.78 -10.70 7.48
N GLY A 107 5.99 -11.18 7.16
CA GLY A 107 6.56 -12.43 7.67
C GLY A 107 6.81 -12.48 9.18
N ARG A 108 6.46 -11.40 9.91
CA ARG A 108 6.44 -11.39 11.38
C ARG A 108 5.16 -11.94 11.97
N ALA A 109 4.09 -11.98 11.19
CA ALA A 109 2.82 -12.57 11.64
C ALA A 109 2.85 -14.10 11.57
N GLY A 110 2.31 -14.76 12.60
CA GLY A 110 2.07 -16.20 12.59
C GLY A 110 3.31 -17.09 12.58
N ARG A 111 4.42 -16.66 13.17
CA ARG A 111 5.65 -17.48 13.27
C ARG A 111 5.50 -18.76 14.11
N ASP A 112 4.49 -18.81 14.93
CA ASP A 112 4.08 -20.00 15.69
C ASP A 112 3.24 -21.00 14.87
N GLY A 113 3.04 -20.74 13.56
CA GLY A 113 2.25 -21.58 12.66
C GLY A 113 0.74 -21.31 12.70
N LEU A 114 0.29 -20.36 13.53
CA LEU A 114 -1.11 -19.95 13.57
C LEU A 114 -1.37 -18.80 12.59
N ASP A 115 -2.63 -18.59 12.23
CA ASP A 115 -3.04 -17.56 11.30
C ASP A 115 -2.65 -16.15 11.75
N GLY A 116 -2.18 -15.35 10.80
CA GLY A 116 -1.90 -13.94 10.96
C GLY A 116 -2.51 -13.13 9.82
N ASP A 117 -3.13 -12.01 10.17
CA ASP A 117 -3.72 -11.08 9.18
C ASP A 117 -2.67 -10.05 8.72
N CYS A 118 -2.57 -9.87 7.41
CA CYS A 118 -1.76 -8.82 6.80
C CYS A 118 -2.66 -7.82 6.07
N MET A 119 -2.55 -6.53 6.42
CA MET A 119 -3.34 -5.46 5.83
C MET A 119 -2.43 -4.36 5.29
N LEU A 120 -2.72 -3.88 4.08
CA LEU A 120 -2.06 -2.74 3.48
C LEU A 120 -3.09 -1.67 3.14
N PHE A 121 -2.92 -0.47 3.69
CA PHE A 121 -3.63 0.72 3.23
C PHE A 121 -2.86 1.35 2.08
N TYR A 122 -3.43 1.30 0.88
CA TYR A 122 -2.80 1.82 -0.32
C TYR A 122 -3.36 3.18 -0.72
N ASN A 123 -2.46 4.12 -1.00
CA ASN A 123 -2.77 5.41 -1.58
C ASN A 123 -1.71 5.75 -2.64
N PRO A 124 -2.09 6.03 -3.91
CA PRO A 124 -1.13 6.40 -4.95
C PRO A 124 -0.22 7.56 -4.59
N LYS A 125 -0.68 8.52 -3.77
CA LYS A 125 0.15 9.64 -3.30
C LYS A 125 1.28 9.21 -2.35
N ASP A 126 1.20 8.04 -1.73
CA ASP A 126 2.30 7.54 -0.92
C ASP A 126 3.47 7.10 -1.82
N THR A 127 3.19 6.55 -3.01
CA THR A 127 4.24 6.23 -4.00
C THR A 127 4.92 7.50 -4.50
N GLU A 128 4.17 8.58 -4.78
CA GLU A 128 4.75 9.88 -5.15
C GLU A 128 5.66 10.46 -4.05
N LYS A 129 5.31 10.26 -2.77
CA LYS A 129 6.17 10.68 -1.65
C LYS A 129 7.45 9.85 -1.58
N LEU A 130 7.32 8.53 -1.76
CA LEU A 130 8.48 7.64 -1.80
C LEU A 130 9.44 8.02 -2.92
N GLU A 131 8.92 8.33 -4.11
CA GLU A 131 9.72 8.84 -5.24
C GLU A 131 10.42 10.17 -4.93
N LYS A 132 9.77 11.07 -4.19
CA LYS A 132 10.40 12.33 -3.75
C LYS A 132 11.62 12.10 -2.87
N PHE A 133 11.61 11.06 -2.03
CA PHE A 133 12.79 10.68 -1.22
C PHE A 133 13.97 10.14 -2.07
N LEU A 134 13.71 9.78 -3.32
CA LEU A 134 14.75 9.32 -4.23
C LEU A 134 15.40 10.44 -5.04
N LYS A 135 14.83 11.66 -5.06
CA LYS A 135 15.30 12.76 -5.92
C LYS A 135 16.76 13.13 -5.74
N ASP A 136 17.23 13.10 -4.49
CA ASP A 136 18.60 13.46 -4.13
C ASP A 136 19.57 12.28 -4.15
N LYS A 137 19.12 11.12 -4.61
CA LYS A 137 19.94 9.90 -4.72
C LYS A 137 20.68 9.86 -6.06
N PRO A 138 21.85 9.15 -6.12
CA PRO A 138 22.52 8.85 -7.38
C PRO A 138 21.55 8.23 -8.40
N VAL A 139 21.79 8.48 -9.69
CA VAL A 139 20.87 8.05 -10.78
C VAL A 139 20.54 6.57 -10.68
N ALA A 140 21.55 5.69 -10.52
CA ALA A 140 21.33 4.25 -10.42
C ALA A 140 20.47 3.85 -9.20
N GLU A 141 20.70 4.44 -8.01
CA GLU A 141 19.87 4.19 -6.83
C GLU A 141 18.43 4.68 -7.03
N ARG A 142 18.26 5.82 -7.71
CA ARG A 142 16.94 6.38 -8.00
C ARG A 142 16.17 5.48 -8.95
N GLU A 143 16.80 5.00 -10.02
CA GLU A 143 16.18 4.10 -10.99
C GLU A 143 15.73 2.79 -10.35
N ILE A 144 16.62 2.15 -9.57
CA ILE A 144 16.29 0.94 -8.79
C ILE A 144 15.13 1.24 -7.81
N GLY A 145 15.23 2.33 -7.05
CA GLY A 145 14.20 2.71 -6.07
C GLY A 145 12.84 2.96 -6.73
N THR A 146 12.79 3.63 -7.87
CA THR A 146 11.56 3.86 -8.64
C THR A 146 10.96 2.55 -9.13
N GLN A 147 11.80 1.61 -9.57
CA GLN A 147 11.38 0.27 -9.97
C GLN A 147 10.72 -0.47 -8.79
N LEU A 148 11.36 -0.49 -7.61
CA LEU A 148 10.85 -1.17 -6.41
C LEU A 148 9.51 -0.57 -5.96
N ILE A 149 9.36 0.75 -6.00
CA ILE A 149 8.09 1.44 -5.69
C ILE A 149 7.02 1.05 -6.71
N SER A 150 7.36 0.97 -7.99
CA SER A 150 6.45 0.55 -9.06
C SER A 150 5.97 -0.88 -8.87
N GLU A 151 6.83 -1.81 -8.45
CA GLU A 151 6.44 -3.20 -8.12
C GLU A 151 5.47 -3.26 -6.93
N MET A 152 5.73 -2.45 -5.91
CA MET A 152 4.84 -2.37 -4.74
C MET A 152 3.46 -1.80 -5.12
N ALA A 153 3.42 -0.75 -5.95
CA ALA A 153 2.18 -0.20 -6.49
C ALA A 153 1.44 -1.23 -7.33
N PHE A 154 2.15 -1.92 -8.23
CA PHE A 154 1.62 -3.03 -9.00
C PHE A 154 0.94 -4.07 -8.12
N PHE A 155 1.62 -4.55 -7.07
CA PHE A 155 1.05 -5.51 -6.13
C PHE A 155 -0.21 -4.99 -5.44
N ALA A 156 -0.21 -3.72 -5.01
CA ALA A 156 -1.34 -3.12 -4.31
C ALA A 156 -2.58 -2.92 -5.19
N GLU A 157 -2.38 -2.51 -6.46
CA GLU A 157 -3.45 -2.23 -7.43
C GLU A 157 -4.02 -3.50 -8.05
N SER A 158 -3.21 -4.55 -8.19
CA SER A 158 -3.54 -5.76 -8.92
C SER A 158 -4.82 -6.45 -8.40
N SER A 159 -5.63 -6.92 -9.34
CA SER A 159 -6.78 -7.78 -9.09
C SER A 159 -6.41 -9.28 -8.98
N GLN A 160 -5.14 -9.62 -9.28
CA GLN A 160 -4.65 -11.00 -9.21
C GLN A 160 -4.53 -11.49 -7.76
N CYS A 161 -4.50 -12.81 -7.57
CA CYS A 161 -4.25 -13.41 -6.25
C CYS A 161 -2.96 -12.85 -5.62
N ARG A 162 -3.06 -12.28 -4.39
CA ARG A 162 -1.92 -11.69 -3.68
C ARG A 162 -0.77 -12.67 -3.48
N ARG A 163 -1.10 -13.92 -3.14
CA ARG A 163 -0.07 -14.96 -2.93
C ARG A 163 0.62 -15.31 -4.23
N LYS A 164 -0.13 -15.51 -5.32
CA LYS A 164 0.43 -15.78 -6.64
C LYS A 164 1.34 -14.64 -7.11
N SER A 165 0.90 -13.40 -6.97
CA SER A 165 1.68 -12.22 -7.34
C SER A 165 2.98 -12.09 -6.52
N LEU A 166 2.91 -12.35 -5.21
CA LEU A 166 4.06 -12.26 -4.32
C LEU A 166 5.09 -13.34 -4.60
N LEU A 167 4.65 -14.60 -4.75
CA LEU A 167 5.55 -15.72 -5.06
C LEU A 167 6.20 -15.55 -6.44
N HIS A 168 5.42 -15.12 -7.44
CA HIS A 168 5.96 -14.80 -8.77
C HIS A 168 7.07 -13.72 -8.69
N TYR A 169 6.91 -12.70 -7.86
CA TYR A 169 7.94 -11.68 -7.66
C TYR A 169 9.26 -12.27 -7.15
N PHE A 170 9.20 -13.28 -6.29
CA PHE A 170 10.39 -14.01 -5.78
C PHE A 170 10.83 -15.17 -6.67
N GLY A 171 10.29 -15.29 -7.88
CA GLY A 171 10.66 -16.34 -8.84
C GLY A 171 10.05 -17.70 -8.55
N GLU A 172 9.06 -17.77 -7.66
CA GLU A 172 8.36 -19.01 -7.32
C GLU A 172 7.04 -19.14 -8.08
N THR A 173 6.71 -20.37 -8.48
CA THR A 173 5.42 -20.68 -9.13
C THR A 173 4.41 -21.13 -8.09
N PHE A 174 3.28 -20.45 -8.01
CA PHE A 174 2.16 -20.89 -7.20
C PHE A 174 1.36 -21.96 -7.96
N PRO A 175 1.17 -23.18 -7.39
CA PRO A 175 0.65 -24.32 -8.14
C PRO A 175 -0.86 -24.29 -8.40
N ALA A 176 -1.59 -23.32 -7.83
CA ALA A 176 -3.04 -23.18 -7.96
C ALA A 176 -3.42 -21.83 -8.63
N ASP A 177 -4.63 -21.75 -9.16
CA ASP A 177 -5.13 -20.52 -9.77
C ASP A 177 -5.37 -19.42 -8.73
N ASP A 178 -5.79 -19.79 -7.52
CA ASP A 178 -6.05 -18.88 -6.40
C ASP A 178 -5.58 -19.45 -5.05
N CYS A 179 -5.63 -18.64 -4.00
CA CYS A 179 -5.20 -19.04 -2.66
C CYS A 179 -6.35 -19.54 -1.75
N GLY A 180 -7.45 -20.01 -2.29
CA GLY A 180 -8.57 -20.52 -1.50
C GLY A 180 -9.23 -19.48 -0.62
N LYS A 181 -9.40 -18.24 -1.12
CA LYS A 181 -10.01 -17.10 -0.42
C LYS A 181 -9.20 -16.54 0.77
N MET A 182 -7.90 -16.83 0.85
CA MET A 182 -7.05 -16.27 1.90
C MET A 182 -6.73 -14.78 1.68
N CYS A 183 -6.66 -14.30 0.44
CA CYS A 183 -6.45 -12.89 0.14
C CYS A 183 -7.76 -12.17 -0.22
N ASP A 184 -7.72 -10.83 -0.20
CA ASP A 184 -8.86 -9.96 -0.53
C ASP A 184 -9.40 -10.20 -1.95
N ASN A 185 -8.51 -10.32 -2.94
CA ASN A 185 -8.89 -10.51 -4.34
C ASN A 185 -9.59 -11.86 -4.58
N CYS A 186 -9.13 -12.95 -3.94
CA CYS A 186 -9.78 -14.26 -4.05
C CYS A 186 -11.04 -14.38 -3.20
N ARG A 187 -11.12 -13.63 -2.10
CA ARG A 187 -12.31 -13.60 -1.23
C ARG A 187 -13.45 -12.80 -1.84
N TYR A 188 -13.13 -11.72 -2.54
CA TYR A 188 -14.07 -10.80 -3.18
C TYR A 188 -13.67 -10.60 -4.66
N PRO A 189 -13.82 -11.65 -5.51
CA PRO A 189 -13.43 -11.58 -6.90
C PRO A 189 -14.25 -10.52 -7.64
N ARG A 190 -13.59 -9.77 -8.51
CA ARG A 190 -14.24 -8.83 -9.43
C ARG A 190 -14.76 -9.56 -10.66
N GLU A 191 -15.68 -8.94 -11.37
CA GLU A 191 -16.15 -9.42 -12.65
C GLU A 191 -14.98 -9.57 -13.63
N ALA A 192 -14.91 -10.72 -14.27
CA ALA A 192 -13.87 -11.03 -15.23
C ALA A 192 -14.37 -10.81 -16.66
N LEU A 193 -13.50 -10.20 -17.47
CA LEU A 193 -13.71 -9.94 -18.89
C LEU A 193 -12.89 -10.95 -19.71
N ASP A 194 -13.46 -11.43 -20.83
CA ASP A 194 -12.69 -12.19 -21.81
C ASP A 194 -11.67 -11.25 -22.46
N ALA A 195 -10.41 -11.64 -22.45
CA ALA A 195 -9.29 -10.88 -22.98
C ALA A 195 -8.37 -11.75 -23.84
N THR A 196 -8.93 -12.80 -24.42
CA THR A 196 -8.17 -13.80 -25.20
C THR A 196 -7.53 -13.17 -26.45
N GLU A 197 -8.32 -12.43 -27.22
CA GLU A 197 -7.84 -11.77 -28.44
C GLU A 197 -6.84 -10.66 -28.11
N GLU A 198 -7.14 -9.86 -27.10
CA GLU A 198 -6.27 -8.77 -26.67
C GLU A 198 -4.92 -9.28 -26.12
N LEU A 199 -4.91 -10.45 -25.49
CA LEU A 199 -3.65 -11.07 -25.05
C LEU A 199 -2.78 -11.48 -26.24
N VAL A 200 -3.36 -12.01 -27.29
CA VAL A 200 -2.63 -12.29 -28.55
C VAL A 200 -2.02 -11.00 -29.10
N ILE A 201 -2.81 -9.93 -29.22
CA ILE A 201 -2.35 -8.63 -29.70
C ILE A 201 -1.20 -8.08 -28.83
N ALA A 202 -1.32 -8.20 -27.49
CA ALA A 202 -0.28 -7.77 -26.56
C ALA A 202 1.03 -8.56 -26.73
N LEU A 203 0.94 -9.89 -26.83
CA LEU A 203 2.10 -10.76 -27.01
C LEU A 203 2.79 -10.55 -28.36
N GLU A 204 2.02 -10.38 -29.44
CA GLU A 204 2.58 -10.04 -30.76
C GLU A 204 3.28 -8.66 -30.75
N THR A 205 2.72 -7.68 -30.03
CA THR A 205 3.34 -6.38 -29.86
C THR A 205 4.68 -6.49 -29.10
N ILE A 206 4.73 -7.28 -28.02
CA ILE A 206 5.97 -7.54 -27.27
C ILE A 206 7.00 -8.26 -28.16
N LYS A 207 6.58 -9.27 -28.90
CA LYS A 207 7.43 -9.98 -29.86
C LYS A 207 8.04 -9.05 -30.89
N HIS A 208 7.24 -8.11 -31.44
CA HIS A 208 7.69 -7.10 -32.39
C HIS A 208 8.73 -6.16 -31.82
N THR A 209 8.56 -5.73 -30.56
CA THR A 209 9.50 -4.81 -29.88
C THR A 209 10.82 -5.46 -29.45
N ALA A 210 10.91 -6.82 -29.54
CA ALA A 210 12.13 -7.60 -29.36
C ALA A 210 12.87 -7.31 -28.02
N GLY A 211 12.15 -7.11 -26.93
CA GLY A 211 12.75 -6.90 -25.60
C GLY A 211 13.40 -5.54 -25.38
N LYS A 212 13.06 -4.53 -26.19
CA LYS A 212 13.71 -3.20 -26.16
C LYS A 212 12.92 -2.12 -25.43
N VAL A 213 11.73 -2.43 -24.94
CA VAL A 213 10.82 -1.45 -24.35
C VAL A 213 10.14 -1.97 -23.09
N ASP A 214 9.72 -1.06 -22.25
CA ASP A 214 9.02 -1.34 -20.99
C ASP A 214 7.49 -1.48 -21.20
N LEU A 215 6.80 -1.79 -20.11
CA LEU A 215 5.34 -1.95 -20.07
C LEU A 215 4.61 -0.68 -20.53
N GLN A 216 5.05 0.50 -20.10
CA GLN A 216 4.37 1.75 -20.47
C GLN A 216 4.48 2.04 -21.95
N HIS A 217 5.60 1.69 -22.57
CA HIS A 217 5.79 1.85 -24.01
C HIS A 217 4.87 0.90 -24.80
N ILE A 218 4.74 -0.36 -24.39
CA ILE A 218 3.78 -1.32 -24.99
C ILE A 218 2.35 -0.77 -24.89
N VAL A 219 1.95 -0.27 -23.71
CA VAL A 219 0.63 0.36 -23.53
C VAL A 219 0.46 1.54 -24.47
N ASN A 220 1.48 2.41 -24.62
CA ASN A 220 1.43 3.57 -25.53
C ASN A 220 1.21 3.15 -26.98
N ILE A 221 1.85 2.05 -27.44
CA ILE A 221 1.61 1.49 -28.78
C ILE A 221 0.14 1.08 -28.90
N LEU A 222 -0.35 0.25 -27.98
CA LEU A 222 -1.68 -0.34 -28.06
C LEU A 222 -2.81 0.71 -28.03
N ILE A 223 -2.68 1.75 -27.20
CA ILE A 223 -3.67 2.84 -27.15
C ILE A 223 -3.48 3.92 -28.22
N GLY A 224 -2.44 3.83 -29.04
CA GLY A 224 -2.15 4.82 -30.10
C GLY A 224 -1.59 6.15 -29.56
N LYS A 225 -0.93 6.14 -28.38
CA LYS A 225 -0.31 7.33 -27.81
C LYS A 225 1.05 7.59 -28.43
N LEU A 226 1.15 8.71 -29.14
CA LEU A 226 2.36 9.11 -29.84
C LEU A 226 3.35 9.77 -28.88
N SER A 227 4.25 8.98 -28.28
CA SER A 227 5.38 9.49 -27.48
C SER A 227 6.64 9.70 -28.33
N PRO A 228 7.64 10.48 -27.84
CA PRO A 228 8.94 10.62 -28.54
C PRO A 228 9.59 9.26 -28.82
N GLU A 229 9.56 8.34 -27.87
CA GLU A 229 10.13 6.99 -27.96
C GLU A 229 9.39 6.15 -29.00
N VAL A 230 8.04 6.18 -29.01
CA VAL A 230 7.23 5.48 -30.02
C VAL A 230 7.58 5.94 -31.43
N LYS A 231 7.84 7.25 -31.62
CA LYS A 231 8.30 7.79 -32.89
C LYS A 231 9.73 7.36 -33.24
N ALA A 232 10.66 7.42 -32.26
CA ALA A 232 12.07 7.10 -32.46
C ALA A 232 12.24 5.63 -32.90
N TYR A 233 11.49 4.71 -32.29
CA TYR A 233 11.46 3.29 -32.65
C TYR A 233 10.57 2.98 -33.86
N LYS A 234 9.86 3.98 -34.44
CA LYS A 234 8.90 3.83 -35.53
C LYS A 234 7.75 2.87 -35.23
N HIS A 235 7.40 2.69 -33.94
CA HIS A 235 6.29 1.82 -33.54
C HIS A 235 4.90 2.41 -33.88
N ASN A 236 4.84 3.69 -34.28
CA ASN A 236 3.61 4.33 -34.74
C ASN A 236 3.13 3.84 -36.11
N ILE A 237 3.94 3.09 -36.85
CA ILE A 237 3.56 2.48 -38.14
C ILE A 237 3.32 0.96 -37.98
N PHE A 238 3.46 0.42 -36.79
CA PHE A 238 3.19 -1.01 -36.50
C PHE A 238 1.68 -1.28 -36.57
N GLN A 239 1.31 -2.45 -37.08
CA GLN A 239 -0.09 -2.82 -37.31
C GLN A 239 -0.98 -2.72 -36.06
N HIS A 240 -0.42 -2.92 -34.85
CA HIS A 240 -1.16 -2.82 -33.59
C HIS A 240 -1.14 -1.43 -32.95
N PHE A 241 -0.61 -0.41 -33.64
CA PHE A 241 -0.64 0.95 -33.11
C PHE A 241 -2.07 1.49 -33.05
N GLY A 242 -2.57 1.71 -31.84
CA GLY A 242 -3.89 2.27 -31.58
C GLY A 242 -5.05 1.27 -31.67
N VAL A 243 -4.80 -0.02 -31.92
CA VAL A 243 -5.83 -1.06 -32.01
C VAL A 243 -6.60 -1.20 -30.69
N GLY A 244 -5.94 -0.97 -29.56
CA GLY A 244 -6.49 -1.11 -28.22
C GLY A 244 -6.93 0.20 -27.57
N LYS A 245 -7.24 1.23 -28.33
CA LYS A 245 -7.62 2.55 -27.80
C LYS A 245 -8.90 2.53 -26.97
N GLU A 246 -9.87 1.71 -27.36
CA GLU A 246 -11.18 1.61 -26.69
C GLU A 246 -11.09 0.96 -25.32
N GLN A 247 -10.21 0.00 -25.13
CA GLN A 247 -10.01 -0.69 -23.86
C GLN A 247 -9.36 0.21 -22.80
N GLY A 248 -8.56 1.17 -23.21
CA GLY A 248 -7.91 2.14 -22.33
C GLY A 248 -6.68 1.61 -21.60
N VAL A 249 -6.01 2.53 -20.88
CA VAL A 249 -4.72 2.27 -20.24
C VAL A 249 -4.79 1.19 -19.15
N ASN A 250 -5.83 1.24 -18.32
CA ASN A 250 -5.96 0.32 -17.17
C ASN A 250 -6.12 -1.13 -17.63
N PHE A 251 -6.94 -1.37 -18.65
CA PHE A 251 -7.12 -2.70 -19.24
C PHE A 251 -5.78 -3.29 -19.71
N TRP A 252 -5.02 -2.53 -20.53
CA TRP A 252 -3.75 -3.01 -21.07
C TRP A 252 -2.69 -3.23 -19.98
N LYS A 253 -2.65 -2.37 -18.98
CA LYS A 253 -1.78 -2.59 -17.81
C LYS A 253 -2.14 -3.89 -17.08
N THR A 254 -3.43 -4.10 -16.82
CA THR A 254 -3.91 -5.33 -16.17
C THR A 254 -3.56 -6.57 -16.98
N LEU A 255 -3.78 -6.53 -18.30
CA LEU A 255 -3.52 -7.67 -19.17
C LEU A 255 -2.03 -8.01 -19.27
N LEU A 256 -1.17 -7.00 -19.41
CA LEU A 256 0.30 -7.19 -19.43
C LEU A 256 0.80 -7.74 -18.08
N ARG A 257 0.22 -7.28 -16.97
CA ARG A 257 0.49 -7.80 -15.62
C ARG A 257 0.05 -9.27 -15.48
N TYR A 258 -1.13 -9.58 -15.99
CA TYR A 258 -1.61 -10.97 -16.06
C TYR A 258 -0.61 -11.84 -16.83
N GLY A 259 -0.14 -11.39 -17.99
CA GLY A 259 0.85 -12.09 -18.80
C GLY A 259 2.17 -12.36 -18.06
N GLN A 260 2.64 -11.39 -17.26
CA GLN A 260 3.84 -11.57 -16.42
C GLN A 260 3.62 -12.62 -15.34
N ILE A 261 2.56 -12.51 -14.54
CA ILE A 261 2.27 -13.43 -13.41
C ILE A 261 2.01 -14.87 -13.91
N ASN A 262 1.54 -15.03 -15.14
CA ASN A 262 1.32 -16.33 -15.77
C ASN A 262 2.48 -16.78 -16.67
N ASN A 263 3.66 -16.17 -16.52
CA ASN A 263 4.89 -16.52 -17.22
C ASN A 263 4.81 -16.47 -18.76
N LEU A 264 3.86 -15.73 -19.34
CA LEU A 264 3.77 -15.49 -20.78
C LEU A 264 4.70 -14.34 -21.23
N ILE A 265 4.99 -13.43 -20.29
CA ILE A 265 5.82 -12.25 -20.48
C ILE A 265 6.92 -12.25 -19.42
N ILE A 266 8.15 -12.05 -19.84
CA ILE A 266 9.30 -11.87 -18.98
C ILE A 266 9.57 -10.38 -18.80
N LYS A 267 9.69 -9.92 -17.55
CA LYS A 267 10.15 -8.58 -17.20
C LYS A 267 11.61 -8.67 -16.76
N ASN A 268 12.51 -8.06 -17.48
CA ASN A 268 13.92 -8.01 -17.12
C ASN A 268 14.19 -6.84 -16.18
N ILE A 269 14.35 -7.14 -14.88
CA ILE A 269 14.59 -6.13 -13.83
C ILE A 269 15.96 -5.48 -14.00
N GLU A 270 16.99 -6.24 -14.38
CA GLU A 270 18.35 -5.74 -14.59
C GLU A 270 18.44 -4.75 -15.78
N LEU A 271 17.53 -4.87 -16.73
CA LEU A 271 17.38 -3.97 -17.88
C LEU A 271 16.19 -3.01 -17.68
N TYR A 272 16.01 -2.48 -16.47
CA TYR A 272 15.00 -1.45 -16.14
C TYR A 272 13.58 -1.81 -16.52
N GLY A 273 13.21 -3.09 -16.41
CA GLY A 273 11.84 -3.55 -16.63
C GLY A 273 11.43 -3.73 -18.08
N LEU A 274 12.40 -3.93 -18.99
CA LEU A 274 12.11 -4.26 -20.39
C LEU A 274 11.32 -5.58 -20.48
N LEU A 275 10.34 -5.62 -21.40
CA LEU A 275 9.48 -6.77 -21.59
C LEU A 275 9.89 -7.60 -22.79
N SER A 276 9.95 -8.90 -22.61
CA SER A 276 10.12 -9.88 -23.68
C SER A 276 9.08 -11.00 -23.59
N ILE A 277 8.81 -11.66 -24.70
CA ILE A 277 7.91 -12.81 -24.71
C ILE A 277 8.67 -14.06 -24.22
N SER A 278 8.03 -14.87 -23.39
CA SER A 278 8.59 -16.14 -22.92
C SER A 278 8.36 -17.28 -23.93
N GLU A 279 8.95 -18.46 -23.68
CA GLU A 279 8.65 -19.68 -24.43
C GLU A 279 7.17 -20.06 -24.30
N GLN A 280 6.57 -19.91 -23.10
CA GLN A 280 5.15 -20.16 -22.88
C GLN A 280 4.28 -19.14 -23.62
N GLY A 281 4.71 -17.86 -23.70
CA GLY A 281 4.05 -16.84 -24.48
C GLY A 281 4.07 -17.11 -25.97
N LEU A 282 5.19 -17.65 -26.49
CA LEU A 282 5.29 -18.10 -27.88
C LEU A 282 4.36 -19.28 -28.15
N ALA A 283 4.33 -20.27 -27.27
CA ALA A 283 3.43 -21.42 -27.38
C ALA A 283 1.95 -21.00 -27.31
N TYR A 284 1.63 -19.99 -26.47
CA TYR A 284 0.27 -19.43 -26.40
C TYR A 284 -0.14 -18.77 -27.74
N LEU A 285 0.76 -18.07 -28.43
CA LEU A 285 0.48 -17.48 -29.74
C LEU A 285 0.16 -18.54 -30.81
N GLU A 286 0.76 -19.74 -30.71
CA GLU A 286 0.48 -20.85 -31.63
C GLU A 286 -0.88 -21.50 -31.37
N ASN A 287 -1.30 -21.56 -30.09
CA ASN A 287 -2.57 -22.18 -29.70
C ASN A 287 -3.23 -21.39 -28.54
N PRO A 288 -3.88 -20.26 -28.83
CA PRO A 288 -4.52 -19.43 -27.82
C PRO A 288 -5.63 -20.17 -27.08
N THR A 289 -5.59 -20.09 -25.77
CA THR A 289 -6.64 -20.61 -24.87
C THR A 289 -7.41 -19.46 -24.25
N LYS A 290 -8.64 -19.74 -23.81
CA LYS A 290 -9.50 -18.72 -23.20
C LYS A 290 -8.84 -18.10 -21.98
N VAL A 291 -8.75 -16.78 -21.97
CA VAL A 291 -8.23 -15.97 -20.86
C VAL A 291 -9.28 -14.99 -20.39
N ALA A 292 -9.52 -14.96 -19.09
CA ALA A 292 -10.39 -13.99 -18.45
C ALA A 292 -9.59 -13.19 -17.41
N ILE A 293 -9.71 -11.87 -17.43
CA ILE A 293 -9.07 -10.96 -16.49
C ILE A 293 -10.08 -10.10 -15.76
N ALA A 294 -9.84 -9.86 -14.48
CA ALA A 294 -10.53 -8.82 -13.73
C ALA A 294 -9.68 -7.54 -13.76
N LEU A 295 -10.28 -6.40 -14.05
CA LEU A 295 -9.53 -5.14 -14.11
C LEU A 295 -8.91 -4.79 -12.76
N ASP A 296 -7.70 -4.25 -12.80
CA ASP A 296 -7.00 -3.74 -11.63
C ASP A 296 -7.80 -2.62 -10.95
N LYS A 297 -7.55 -2.42 -9.67
CA LYS A 297 -8.22 -1.40 -8.87
C LYS A 297 -7.68 -0.02 -9.26
N GLU A 298 -8.59 0.92 -9.50
CA GLU A 298 -8.26 2.33 -9.62
C GLU A 298 -8.43 3.02 -8.27
N PHE A 299 -7.41 3.72 -7.84
CA PHE A 299 -7.40 4.45 -6.58
C PHE A 299 -7.27 5.95 -6.85
N GLU A 300 -8.18 6.72 -6.27
CA GLU A 300 -8.04 8.18 -6.24
C GLU A 300 -7.05 8.58 -5.15
N GLY A 301 -6.05 9.40 -5.51
CA GLY A 301 -5.06 9.89 -4.56
C GLY A 301 -5.65 10.92 -3.60
N VAL A 302 -5.59 10.67 -2.29
CA VAL A 302 -6.04 11.58 -1.22
C VAL A 302 -4.84 12.35 -0.66
N SER A 303 -4.93 13.69 -0.53
CA SER A 303 -3.82 14.53 -0.04
C SER A 303 -3.65 14.47 1.49
N ASP A 304 -2.43 14.76 1.99
CA ASP A 304 -2.16 14.81 3.44
C ASP A 304 -2.82 15.99 4.12
N SER A 305 -3.08 17.08 3.40
CA SER A 305 -3.85 18.23 3.93
C SER A 305 -5.29 17.84 4.31
N ASP A 306 -5.82 16.81 3.70
CA ASP A 306 -7.12 16.26 4.06
C ASP A 306 -7.02 15.36 5.31
N PHE A 307 -5.82 14.86 5.62
CA PHE A 307 -5.57 14.00 6.78
C PHE A 307 -5.67 14.78 8.09
N ASP A 308 -5.05 15.96 8.20
CA ASP A 308 -5.07 16.76 9.43
C ASP A 308 -6.48 17.24 9.76
N LYS A 309 -7.29 17.60 8.75
CA LYS A 309 -8.70 17.98 8.93
C LYS A 309 -9.59 16.80 9.33
N ILE A 310 -9.32 15.63 8.78
CA ILE A 310 -10.14 14.43 8.93
C ILE A 310 -9.77 13.65 10.20
N GLN A 311 -8.52 13.73 10.70
CA GLN A 311 -8.15 13.20 12.01
C GLN A 311 -8.97 13.86 13.12
N LEU A 312 -9.13 15.18 13.06
CA LEU A 312 -9.99 15.94 13.99
C LEU A 312 -11.46 15.47 13.93
N GLU A 313 -12.02 15.23 12.74
CA GLU A 313 -13.43 14.81 12.61
C GLU A 313 -13.69 13.33 12.96
N ALA A 314 -12.70 12.43 12.80
CA ALA A 314 -12.89 11.00 12.96
C ALA A 314 -12.75 10.49 14.39
N VAL A 315 -12.01 11.22 15.24
CA VAL A 315 -11.71 10.84 16.63
C VAL A 315 -12.18 11.95 17.60
N PHE A 316 -12.62 13.07 17.06
CA PHE A 316 -13.09 14.23 17.80
C PHE A 316 -14.43 13.94 18.48
N ASP A 317 -14.44 13.88 19.81
CA ASP A 317 -15.68 13.75 20.57
C ASP A 317 -16.41 15.11 20.61
N LYS A 318 -17.43 15.24 19.75
CA LYS A 318 -18.23 16.45 19.66
C LYS A 318 -19.00 16.77 20.94
N ASP A 319 -19.43 15.74 21.66
CA ASP A 319 -20.18 15.93 22.91
C ASP A 319 -19.23 16.41 24.01
N LEU A 320 -18.05 15.81 24.13
CA LEU A 320 -17.01 16.26 25.05
C LEU A 320 -16.56 17.70 24.74
N TYR A 321 -16.31 18.02 23.46
CA TYR A 321 -15.94 19.37 23.04
C TYR A 321 -17.01 20.41 23.39
N THR A 322 -18.27 20.08 23.18
CA THR A 322 -19.40 20.97 23.53
C THR A 322 -19.43 21.23 25.03
N ARG A 323 -19.29 20.18 25.84
CA ARG A 323 -19.23 20.29 27.31
C ARG A 323 -18.01 21.12 27.79
N LEU A 324 -16.84 20.90 27.19
CA LEU A 324 -15.63 21.68 27.48
C LEU A 324 -15.81 23.15 27.12
N LYS A 325 -16.49 23.46 26.02
CA LYS A 325 -16.83 24.83 25.63
C LYS A 325 -17.83 25.51 26.59
N GLU A 326 -18.81 24.77 27.05
CA GLU A 326 -19.78 25.26 28.05
C GLU A 326 -19.07 25.52 29.37
N LEU A 327 -18.26 24.61 29.86
CA LEU A 327 -17.46 24.79 31.06
C LEU A 327 -16.49 25.97 30.96
N GLN A 328 -15.80 26.14 29.81
CA GLN A 328 -14.94 27.31 29.56
C GLN A 328 -15.72 28.63 29.70
N LYS A 329 -16.94 28.70 29.17
CA LYS A 329 -17.79 29.92 29.28
C LYS A 329 -18.24 30.18 30.71
N GLU A 330 -18.59 29.12 31.47
CA GLU A 330 -18.96 29.23 32.88
C GLU A 330 -17.81 29.79 33.72
N VAL A 331 -16.63 29.16 33.63
CA VAL A 331 -15.42 29.59 34.33
C VAL A 331 -15.01 31.02 33.91
N ALA A 332 -15.09 31.32 32.62
CA ALA A 332 -14.80 32.69 32.14
C ALA A 332 -15.73 33.75 32.73
N LYS A 333 -17.02 33.41 32.86
CA LYS A 333 -18.03 34.28 33.46
C LYS A 333 -17.79 34.47 34.95
N GLU A 334 -17.45 33.41 35.69
CA GLU A 334 -17.12 33.49 37.12
C GLU A 334 -15.87 34.35 37.37
N MET A 335 -14.86 34.22 36.50
CA MET A 335 -13.61 34.96 36.60
C MET A 335 -13.67 36.38 36.00
N GLY A 336 -14.76 36.74 35.32
CA GLY A 336 -14.90 38.05 34.63
C GLY A 336 -13.91 38.23 33.47
N LEU A 337 -13.49 37.12 32.84
CA LEU A 337 -12.50 37.08 31.77
C LEU A 337 -13.12 36.61 30.45
N PRO A 338 -12.55 37.00 29.29
CA PRO A 338 -12.93 36.40 28.01
C PRO A 338 -12.63 34.89 27.96
N PRO A 339 -13.50 34.06 27.35
CA PRO A 339 -13.31 32.57 27.31
C PRO A 339 -11.97 32.12 26.75
N TYR A 340 -11.41 32.78 25.74
CA TYR A 340 -10.12 32.45 25.14
C TYR A 340 -8.91 32.62 26.09
N VAL A 341 -9.08 33.34 27.20
CA VAL A 341 -8.05 33.53 28.24
C VAL A 341 -8.00 32.31 29.17
N ILE A 342 -9.12 31.59 29.33
CA ILE A 342 -9.20 30.37 30.17
C ILE A 342 -8.51 29.23 29.46
N PHE A 343 -8.95 28.95 28.22
CA PHE A 343 -8.31 27.99 27.31
C PHE A 343 -8.42 28.50 25.87
N GLN A 344 -7.37 28.28 25.07
CA GLN A 344 -7.44 28.54 23.64
C GLN A 344 -8.30 27.45 22.96
N GLN A 345 -8.90 27.76 21.82
CA GLN A 345 -9.75 26.83 21.10
C GLN A 345 -8.99 25.55 20.72
N THR A 346 -7.72 25.67 20.31
CA THR A 346 -6.83 24.54 20.01
C THR A 346 -6.63 23.61 21.20
N SER A 347 -6.58 24.16 22.44
CA SER A 347 -6.45 23.34 23.63
C SER A 347 -7.73 22.55 23.94
N LEU A 348 -8.92 23.14 23.72
CA LEU A 348 -10.20 22.42 23.86
C LEU A 348 -10.37 21.33 22.80
N GLU A 349 -9.92 21.59 21.58
CA GLU A 349 -9.88 20.62 20.48
C GLU A 349 -8.93 19.47 20.83
N ASP A 350 -7.74 19.75 21.34
CA ASP A 350 -6.78 18.76 21.82
C ASP A 350 -7.34 17.89 22.96
N MET A 351 -8.06 18.49 23.92
CA MET A 351 -8.71 17.77 25.02
C MET A 351 -9.81 16.85 24.50
N ALA A 352 -10.64 17.31 23.57
CA ALA A 352 -11.70 16.50 22.96
C ALA A 352 -11.17 15.40 22.05
N PHE A 353 -9.94 15.57 21.55
CA PHE A 353 -9.25 14.59 20.71
C PHE A 353 -8.48 13.54 21.54
N LYS A 354 -7.82 13.96 22.64
CA LYS A 354 -6.88 13.12 23.42
C LYS A 354 -7.49 12.46 24.64
N TYR A 355 -8.71 12.82 25.01
CA TYR A 355 -9.36 12.34 26.24
C TYR A 355 -8.39 12.36 27.44
N PRO A 356 -7.95 13.51 27.92
CA PRO A 356 -7.08 13.55 29.07
C PRO A 356 -7.80 12.96 30.28
N MET A 357 -7.29 11.82 30.78
CA MET A 357 -7.74 11.21 32.04
C MET A 357 -7.04 11.83 33.22
#